data_4ff7e151249a724ec312a1f5c420184a
#
_entry.id   4ff7e151249a724ec312a1f5c420184a
#
_cell.length_a   1.000
_cell.length_b   1.000
_cell.length_c   1.000
_cell.angle_alpha   90.00
_cell.angle_beta   90.00
_cell.angle_gamma   90.00
#
_symmetry.space_group_name_H-M   'P 1'
#
loop_
_entity.id
_entity.type
_entity.pdbx_description
1 polymer ?
#
loop_
_entity_poly.entity_id
_entity_poly.type
_entity_poly.pdbx_seq_one_letter_code
_entity_poly.pdbx_strand_id
1 'polypeptide(L)'
;MRDLAAGLEHQGAQPLEDDNPTTRRIRMLENRLDKAMIKYNEAQSIKKTYEQIVKRLREERVGFDNQLAAVERTLAAKEHDYQELILLSNDA
;
A
#
# COMPACT_ATOMS: atom_id res chain seq x y z
N MET A 1 -36.95 31.79 -0.83
CA MET A 1 -36.26 31.76 -0.37
C MET A 1 -35.69 31.97 -0.69
N ARG A 2 -35.57 32.15 -0.95
CA ARG A 2 -34.69 32.27 -0.75
C ARG A 2 -34.52 32.74 0.05
N ASP A 3 -35.50 33.11 0.61
CA ASP A 3 -35.11 33.69 1.46
C ASP A 3 -34.89 33.08 2.45
N LEU A 4 -35.63 32.22 2.73
CA LEU A 4 -35.07 31.65 3.62
C LEU A 4 -33.90 31.35 3.03
N ALA A 5 -33.98 30.86 2.00
CA ALA A 5 -32.89 30.56 1.39
C ALA A 5 -32.31 31.81 1.07
N ALA A 6 -33.02 32.71 0.63
CA ALA A 6 -32.43 33.88 0.32
C ALA A 6 -31.99 34.40 1.54
N GLY A 7 -32.74 34.34 2.39
CA GLY A 7 -32.32 34.82 3.59
C GLY A 7 -31.19 34.08 3.96
N LEU A 8 -31.22 32.88 3.80
CA LEU A 8 -30.18 32.16 4.15
C LEU A 8 -29.15 32.47 3.29
N GLU A 9 -29.44 32.62 2.15
CA GLU A 9 -28.51 32.75 1.36
C GLU A 9 -27.81 33.85 1.51
N HIS A 10 -28.31 34.89 1.52
CA HIS A 10 -27.51 35.91 1.58
C HIS A 10 -27.28 36.25 2.88
N GLN A 11 -28.04 35.88 3.66
CA GLN A 11 -27.75 36.15 4.88
C GLN A 11 -26.75 35.35 5.24
N GLY A 12 -26.59 34.34 4.58
CA GLY A 12 -25.64 33.45 4.95
C GLY A 12 -24.35 34.05 4.92
N ALA A 13 -24.27 35.02 4.24
CA ALA A 13 -23.01 35.55 4.17
C ALA A 13 -22.65 36.25 5.35
N GLN A 14 -23.43 36.25 6.36
CA GLN A 14 -23.10 36.98 7.38
C GLN A 14 -21.93 36.65 8.08
N PRO A 15 -21.03 37.42 8.11
CA PRO A 15 -19.82 37.16 8.76
C PRO A 15 -19.95 37.18 10.23
N LEU A 16 -20.93 37.76 10.67
CA LEU A 16 -21.10 37.81 12.03
C LEU A 16 -21.06 36.54 12.66
N GLU A 17 -21.45 35.57 11.97
CA GLU A 17 -21.50 34.34 12.57
C GLU A 17 -20.15 33.88 12.98
N ASP A 18 -19.15 34.49 12.46
CA ASP A 18 -17.85 34.07 12.79
C ASP A 18 -17.53 34.26 14.25
N ASP A 19 -18.16 35.16 14.87
CA ASP A 19 -17.91 35.41 16.28
C ASP A 19 -18.80 34.63 17.20
N ASN A 20 -19.70 33.85 16.65
CA ASN A 20 -20.57 33.06 17.45
C ASN A 20 -19.82 31.86 18.00
N PRO A 21 -19.85 31.58 19.28
CA PRO A 21 -19.15 30.43 19.83
C PRO A 21 -19.54 29.13 19.18
N THR A 22 -20.81 28.98 18.81
CA THR A 22 -21.27 27.77 18.17
C THR A 22 -20.65 27.64 16.77
N THR A 23 -20.58 28.73 16.04
CA THR A 23 -19.99 28.73 14.71
C THR A 23 -18.51 28.40 14.79
N ARG A 24 -17.82 28.95 15.77
CA ARG A 24 -16.40 28.67 15.93
C ARG A 24 -16.21 27.20 16.27
N ARG A 25 -17.10 26.63 17.08
CA ARG A 25 -16.97 25.25 17.41
C ARG A 25 -17.21 24.39 16.18
N ILE A 26 -18.19 24.73 15.35
CA ILE A 26 -18.48 24.00 14.13
C ILE A 26 -17.26 24.03 13.21
N ARG A 27 -16.61 25.19 13.06
CA ARG A 27 -15.45 25.28 12.22
C ARG A 27 -14.32 24.45 12.76
N MET A 28 -14.14 24.46 14.05
CA MET A 28 -13.08 23.68 14.66
C MET A 28 -13.32 22.20 14.39
N LEU A 29 -14.57 21.75 14.50
CA LEU A 29 -14.89 20.36 14.27
C LEU A 29 -14.74 20.00 12.78
N GLU A 30 -15.13 20.92 11.90
CA GLU A 30 -14.96 20.69 10.48
C GLU A 30 -13.48 20.58 10.12
N ASN A 31 -12.65 21.42 10.69
CA ASN A 31 -11.22 21.37 10.42
C ASN A 31 -10.63 20.07 10.95
N ARG A 32 -11.10 19.63 12.11
CA ARG A 32 -10.59 18.38 12.66
C ARG A 32 -11.05 17.20 11.80
N LEU A 33 -12.27 17.25 11.29
CA LEU A 33 -12.76 16.21 10.41
C LEU A 33 -11.97 16.18 9.12
N ASP A 34 -11.72 17.34 8.53
CA ASP A 34 -10.94 17.41 7.29
C ASP A 34 -9.55 16.82 7.49
N LYS A 35 -8.90 17.16 8.59
CA LYS A 35 -7.57 16.64 8.86
C LYS A 35 -7.61 15.13 9.07
N ALA A 36 -8.65 14.66 9.77
CA ALA A 36 -8.79 13.23 9.99
C ALA A 36 -9.03 12.49 8.67
N MET A 37 -9.80 13.08 7.76
CA MET A 37 -10.07 12.46 6.47
C MET A 37 -8.81 12.41 5.61
N ILE A 38 -8.00 13.47 5.65
CA ILE A 38 -6.74 13.48 4.92
C ILE A 38 -5.84 12.37 5.45
N LYS A 39 -5.74 12.24 6.77
CA LYS A 39 -4.90 11.20 7.36
C LYS A 39 -5.42 9.82 7.03
N TYR A 40 -6.73 9.65 7.02
CA TYR A 40 -7.33 8.38 6.69
C TYR A 40 -6.99 8.01 5.25
N ASN A 41 -7.13 8.95 4.33
CA ASN A 41 -6.83 8.69 2.92
C ASN A 41 -5.35 8.38 2.72
N GLU A 42 -4.49 9.08 3.45
CA GLU A 42 -3.06 8.80 3.39
C GLU A 42 -2.76 7.40 3.90
N ALA A 43 -3.39 7.02 5.01
CA ALA A 43 -3.19 5.69 5.57
C ALA A 43 -3.68 4.61 4.62
N GLN A 44 -4.81 4.83 3.94
CA GLN A 44 -5.31 3.88 2.96
C GLN A 44 -4.36 3.75 1.77
N SER A 45 -3.79 4.86 1.35
CA SER A 45 -2.84 4.85 0.24
C SER A 45 -1.57 4.08 0.63
N ILE A 46 -1.07 4.32 1.84
CA ILE A 46 0.11 3.63 2.35
C ILE A 46 -0.18 2.13 2.48
N LYS A 47 -1.35 1.78 2.99
CA LYS A 47 -1.74 0.39 3.14
C LYS A 47 -1.73 -0.31 1.79
N LYS A 48 -2.30 0.34 0.78
CA LYS A 48 -2.37 -0.23 -0.57
C LYS A 48 -0.96 -0.43 -1.14
N THR A 49 -0.08 0.54 -0.91
CA THR A 49 1.29 0.45 -1.38
C THR A 49 2.00 -0.74 -0.71
N TYR A 50 1.83 -0.89 0.60
CA TYR A 50 2.46 -2.01 1.29
C TYR A 50 1.90 -3.35 0.83
N GLU A 51 0.59 -3.42 0.56
CA GLU A 51 0.01 -4.65 0.05
C GLU A 51 0.61 -5.03 -1.30
N GLN A 52 0.87 -4.03 -2.15
CA GLN A 52 1.50 -4.28 -3.44
C GLN A 52 2.94 -4.73 -3.28
N ILE A 53 3.66 -4.14 -2.34
CA ILE A 53 5.03 -4.53 -2.05
C ILE A 53 5.08 -5.97 -1.54
N VAL A 54 4.19 -6.33 -0.61
CA VAL A 54 4.16 -7.67 -0.06
C VAL A 54 3.83 -8.69 -1.16
N LYS A 55 2.90 -8.35 -2.04
CA LYS A 55 2.55 -9.23 -3.15
C LYS A 55 3.76 -9.46 -4.05
N ARG A 56 4.48 -8.39 -4.38
CA ARG A 56 5.66 -8.51 -5.23
C ARG A 56 6.73 -9.35 -4.56
N LEU A 57 6.96 -9.13 -3.27
CA LEU A 57 7.98 -9.89 -2.56
C LEU A 57 7.64 -11.37 -2.51
N ARG A 58 6.36 -11.71 -2.38
CA ARG A 58 5.95 -13.11 -2.38
C ARG A 58 6.18 -13.74 -3.75
N GLU A 59 5.89 -12.99 -4.82
CA GLU A 59 6.11 -13.49 -6.17
C GLU A 59 7.58 -13.67 -6.44
N GLU A 60 8.41 -12.73 -5.97
CA GLU A 60 9.85 -12.83 -6.15
C GLU A 60 10.42 -14.00 -5.37
N ARG A 61 9.86 -14.27 -4.19
CA ARG A 61 10.31 -15.40 -3.40
C ARG A 61 10.02 -16.72 -4.11
N VAL A 62 8.82 -16.83 -4.71
CA VAL A 62 8.48 -18.04 -5.45
C VAL A 62 9.42 -18.21 -6.63
N GLY A 63 9.70 -17.11 -7.35
CA GLY A 63 10.63 -17.15 -8.47
C GLY A 63 12.02 -17.59 -8.02
N PHE A 64 12.48 -17.03 -6.88
CA PHE A 64 13.79 -17.38 -6.34
C PHE A 64 13.84 -18.85 -5.94
N ASP A 65 12.79 -19.35 -5.28
CA ASP A 65 12.73 -20.75 -4.88
C ASP A 65 12.75 -21.67 -6.09
N ASN A 66 12.06 -21.28 -7.17
CA ASN A 66 12.08 -22.07 -8.40
C ASN A 66 13.46 -22.09 -9.05
N GLN A 67 14.15 -20.94 -9.04
CA GLN A 67 15.50 -20.86 -9.59
C GLN A 67 16.46 -21.71 -8.75
N LEU A 68 16.32 -21.67 -7.43
CA LEU A 68 17.18 -22.44 -6.56
C LEU A 68 16.97 -23.94 -6.80
N ALA A 69 15.70 -24.37 -6.95
CA ALA A 69 15.42 -25.76 -7.22
C ALA A 69 16.03 -26.20 -8.56
N ALA A 70 15.98 -25.32 -9.57
CA ALA A 70 16.58 -25.64 -10.86
C ALA A 70 18.11 -25.78 -10.75
N VAL A 71 18.75 -24.91 -9.99
CA VAL A 71 20.18 -24.98 -9.77
C VAL A 71 20.54 -26.26 -9.03
N GLU A 72 19.75 -26.64 -8.04
CA GLU A 72 19.99 -27.87 -7.29
C GLU A 72 19.89 -29.09 -8.18
N ARG A 73 18.91 -29.11 -9.09
CA ARG A 73 18.78 -30.23 -10.02
C ARG A 73 19.97 -30.30 -10.98
N THR A 74 20.43 -29.14 -11.47
CA THR A 74 21.56 -29.08 -12.35
C THR A 74 22.83 -29.58 -11.64
N LEU A 75 22.99 -29.15 -10.39
CA LEU A 75 24.15 -29.54 -9.61
C LEU A 75 24.16 -31.05 -9.38
N ALA A 76 22.98 -31.62 -9.03
CA ALA A 76 22.87 -33.04 -8.80
C ALA A 76 23.19 -33.84 -10.07
N ALA A 77 22.72 -33.36 -11.23
CA ALA A 77 23.03 -34.03 -12.51
C ALA A 77 24.51 -33.98 -12.82
N LYS A 78 25.15 -32.83 -12.56
CA LYS A 78 26.57 -32.71 -12.83
C LYS A 78 27.41 -33.57 -11.90
N GLU A 79 26.95 -33.70 -10.65
CA GLU A 79 27.64 -34.53 -9.69
C GLU A 79 27.55 -35.99 -10.09
N HIS A 80 26.38 -36.41 -10.57
CA HIS A 80 26.19 -37.76 -11.05
C HIS A 80 27.08 -38.04 -12.24
N ASP A 81 27.18 -37.12 -13.21
CA ASP A 81 28.03 -37.27 -14.39
C ASP A 81 29.48 -37.33 -13.97
N TYR A 82 29.86 -36.55 -13.01
CA TYR A 82 31.24 -36.54 -12.52
C TYR A 82 31.60 -37.89 -11.91
N GLN A 83 30.70 -38.45 -11.13
CA GLN A 83 30.92 -39.74 -10.50
C GLN A 83 31.02 -40.86 -11.55
N GLU A 84 30.20 -40.78 -12.61
CA GLU A 84 30.29 -41.76 -13.67
C GLU A 84 31.63 -41.67 -14.39
N LEU A 85 32.13 -40.46 -14.60
CA LEU A 85 33.40 -40.28 -15.24
C LEU A 85 34.52 -40.85 -14.38
N ILE A 86 34.45 -40.73 -13.08
CA ILE A 86 35.42 -41.28 -12.19
C ILE A 86 35.42 -42.80 -12.29
N LEU A 87 34.22 -43.40 -12.32
CA LEU A 87 34.12 -44.83 -12.42
C LEU A 87 34.70 -45.34 -13.73
N LEU A 88 34.39 -44.66 -14.84
CA LEU A 88 34.91 -45.05 -16.12
C LEU A 88 36.44 -44.91 -16.16
N SER A 89 36.96 -43.87 -15.55
CA SER A 89 38.40 -43.67 -15.49
C SER A 89 39.06 -44.75 -14.69
N ASN A 90 38.44 -45.21 -13.62
CA ASN A 90 39.02 -46.26 -12.79
C ASN A 90 38.97 -47.61 -13.49
N ASP A 91 38.01 -47.85 -14.35
CA ASP A 91 37.89 -49.09 -15.03
C ASP A 91 38.86 -49.16 -16.23
N ALA A 92 39.25 -48.01 -16.68
CA ALA A 92 40.20 -47.98 -17.80
C ALA A 92 41.59 -48.22 -17.28
#